data_bed03484b15a4034a8dc89888d0f9384
#
_entry.id   bed03484b15a4034a8dc89888d0f9384
#
_cell.length_a   1.000
_cell.length_b   1.000
_cell.length_c   1.000
_cell.angle_alpha   90.00
_cell.angle_beta   90.00
_cell.angle_gamma   90.00
#
_symmetry.space_group_name_H-M   'P 1'
#
loop_
_entity.id
_entity.type
_entity.pdbx_description
1 polymer ?
#
loop_
_entity_poly.entity_id
_entity_poly.type
_entity_poly.pdbx_seq_one_letter_code
_entity_poly.pdbx_strand_id
1 'polypeptide(L)'
;PGDYGLTCSAGHIAVVMTGDDLQESDRLYRFQVPGRPELNQMHTAINMGGNDINNAGNLNGQKATVKGDITSEDGWLITRNNKGWMNTTHGGGFTMTDSQWIRAVNNKGITTDGEIKGGKVSGGTIRSDGRLSTGEYLQLEKTATAGTSCSPDGLVGRTSTGAIL
;
A
#
# COMPACT_ATOMS: atom_id res chain seq x y z
N PRO A 1 6.57 -40.56 47.16
CA PRO A 1 7.93 -40.46 46.71
C PRO A 1 8.18 -41.64 45.78
N GLY A 2 8.27 -41.36 44.50
CA GLY A 2 8.66 -42.33 43.51
C GLY A 2 10.09 -42.73 43.71
N ASP A 3 10.38 -44.01 43.68
CA ASP A 3 11.75 -44.53 43.80
C ASP A 3 12.44 -44.32 42.43
N TYR A 4 13.13 -43.22 42.32
CA TYR A 4 13.93 -42.91 41.12
C TYR A 4 15.35 -43.47 41.19
N GLY A 5 15.62 -44.37 42.14
CA GLY A 5 16.92 -45.01 42.30
C GLY A 5 18.02 -44.06 42.77
N LEU A 6 17.66 -42.86 43.26
CA LEU A 6 18.61 -41.88 43.76
C LEU A 6 18.73 -41.97 45.28
N THR A 7 19.94 -42.08 45.78
CA THR A 7 20.25 -42.04 47.22
C THR A 7 20.89 -40.71 47.57
N CYS A 8 20.33 -40.00 48.56
CA CYS A 8 20.88 -38.77 49.07
C CYS A 8 21.51 -39.01 50.45
N SER A 9 22.66 -38.37 50.72
CA SER A 9 23.27 -38.34 52.05
C SER A 9 22.45 -37.50 53.02
N ALA A 10 22.47 -37.82 54.33
CA ALA A 10 21.73 -37.03 55.29
C ALA A 10 22.17 -35.56 55.30
N GLY A 11 21.18 -34.67 55.28
CA GLY A 11 21.37 -33.23 55.20
C GLY A 11 21.37 -32.63 53.79
N HIS A 12 21.13 -33.44 52.74
CA HIS A 12 20.98 -32.95 51.36
C HIS A 12 19.52 -32.96 50.93
N ILE A 13 19.10 -31.93 50.17
CA ILE A 13 17.82 -31.86 49.51
C ILE A 13 18.06 -32.22 48.05
N ALA A 14 17.41 -33.31 47.57
CA ALA A 14 17.41 -33.67 46.16
C ALA A 14 16.10 -33.19 45.55
N VAL A 15 16.18 -32.42 44.47
CA VAL A 15 15.06 -32.07 43.62
C VAL A 15 15.13 -32.94 42.36
N VAL A 16 14.15 -33.81 42.18
CA VAL A 16 14.02 -34.61 40.98
C VAL A 16 13.23 -33.77 39.97
N MET A 17 13.87 -33.42 38.89
CA MET A 17 13.19 -32.78 37.73
C MET A 17 12.75 -33.88 36.79
N THR A 18 11.45 -33.94 36.52
CA THR A 18 10.90 -34.86 35.54
C THR A 18 11.10 -34.32 34.11
N GLY A 19 10.91 -35.17 33.10
CA GLY A 19 10.96 -34.72 31.72
C GLY A 19 9.98 -33.57 31.40
N ASP A 20 8.87 -33.49 32.11
CA ASP A 20 7.90 -32.41 32.01
C ASP A 20 8.42 -31.09 32.60
N ASP A 21 9.23 -31.16 33.64
CA ASP A 21 9.91 -30.00 34.24
C ASP A 21 11.02 -29.43 33.31
N LEU A 22 11.53 -30.27 32.41
CA LEU A 22 12.54 -29.87 31.41
C LEU A 22 11.91 -29.32 30.10
N GLN A 23 10.59 -29.42 29.91
CA GLN A 23 9.90 -28.81 28.75
C GLN A 23 9.81 -27.29 28.81
N GLU A 24 10.30 -26.64 29.86
CA GLU A 24 10.48 -25.18 29.92
C GLU A 24 11.54 -24.64 28.94
N SER A 25 12.18 -25.52 28.17
CA SER A 25 13.12 -25.08 27.11
C SER A 25 12.47 -24.36 25.92
N ASP A 26 11.14 -24.31 25.87
CA ASP A 26 10.37 -23.67 24.81
C ASP A 26 10.01 -22.19 25.12
N ARG A 27 10.70 -21.58 26.07
CA ARG A 27 10.53 -20.18 26.44
C ARG A 27 11.23 -19.27 25.47
N LEU A 28 10.53 -18.24 24.97
CA LEU A 28 11.16 -17.15 24.25
C LEU A 28 11.97 -16.28 25.22
N TYR A 29 13.27 -16.18 24.99
CA TYR A 29 14.14 -15.34 25.82
C TYR A 29 13.94 -13.86 25.47
N ARG A 30 13.75 -13.01 26.47
CA ARG A 30 13.58 -11.56 26.31
C ARG A 30 14.84 -10.85 25.87
N PHE A 31 16.01 -11.39 26.22
CA PHE A 31 17.32 -10.86 25.85
C PHE A 31 18.02 -11.80 24.89
N GLN A 32 18.83 -11.20 24.03
CA GLN A 32 19.69 -11.97 23.13
C GLN A 32 20.66 -12.84 23.97
N VAL A 33 20.71 -14.13 23.65
CA VAL A 33 21.67 -15.05 24.23
C VAL A 33 22.87 -15.14 23.28
N PRO A 34 24.08 -14.66 23.68
CA PRO A 34 25.26 -14.72 22.83
C PRO A 34 25.58 -16.16 22.39
N GLY A 35 25.79 -16.35 21.10
CA GLY A 35 26.07 -17.65 20.50
C GLY A 35 24.88 -18.61 20.38
N ARG A 36 23.66 -18.19 20.79
CA ARG A 36 22.46 -19.02 20.78
C ARG A 36 21.26 -18.26 20.14
N PRO A 37 21.33 -17.85 18.86
CA PRO A 37 20.28 -17.06 18.22
C PRO A 37 18.95 -17.83 18.09
N GLU A 38 18.97 -19.15 18.08
CA GLU A 38 17.79 -20.00 18.02
C GLU A 38 16.85 -19.83 19.21
N LEU A 39 17.36 -19.41 20.38
CA LEU A 39 16.55 -19.18 21.57
C LEU A 39 15.64 -17.94 21.47
N ASN A 40 15.86 -17.10 20.48
CA ASN A 40 15.01 -15.94 20.16
C ASN A 40 14.14 -16.18 18.91
N GLN A 41 14.09 -17.39 18.36
CA GLN A 41 13.29 -17.74 17.20
C GLN A 41 12.02 -18.46 17.61
N MET A 42 10.90 -18.06 17.01
CA MET A 42 9.64 -18.78 17.15
C MET A 42 9.53 -19.83 16.05
N HIS A 43 9.31 -21.08 16.45
CA HIS A 43 9.11 -22.21 15.52
C HIS A 43 7.63 -22.43 15.15
N THR A 44 6.74 -21.63 15.71
CA THR A 44 5.29 -21.65 15.44
C THR A 44 4.74 -20.23 15.36
N ALA A 45 3.49 -20.09 14.93
CA ALA A 45 2.81 -18.81 14.93
C ALA A 45 2.60 -18.27 16.35
N ILE A 46 2.73 -16.96 16.51
CA ILE A 46 2.38 -16.27 17.76
C ILE A 46 0.89 -15.92 17.70
N ASN A 47 0.11 -16.44 18.66
CA ASN A 47 -1.26 -16.01 18.86
C ASN A 47 -1.29 -15.04 20.05
N MET A 48 -1.57 -13.76 19.76
CA MET A 48 -1.66 -12.70 20.76
C MET A 48 -2.96 -12.71 21.56
N GLY A 49 -3.92 -13.58 21.21
CA GLY A 49 -5.19 -13.69 21.94
C GLY A 49 -6.04 -12.40 21.94
N GLY A 50 -5.89 -11.57 20.92
CA GLY A 50 -6.56 -10.27 20.86
C GLY A 50 -5.82 -9.12 21.55
N ASN A 51 -4.63 -9.35 22.08
CA ASN A 51 -3.81 -8.29 22.69
C ASN A 51 -2.97 -7.55 21.64
N ASP A 52 -2.59 -6.34 21.99
CA ASP A 52 -1.80 -5.44 21.14
C ASP A 52 -0.31 -5.79 21.14
N ILE A 53 0.39 -5.37 20.11
CA ILE A 53 1.84 -5.27 20.06
C ILE A 53 2.22 -3.80 20.17
N ASN A 54 2.63 -3.35 21.35
CA ASN A 54 2.98 -1.96 21.62
C ASN A 54 4.49 -1.74 21.53
N ASN A 55 4.91 -0.53 21.11
CA ASN A 55 6.31 -0.10 21.04
C ASN A 55 7.19 -1.01 20.16
N ALA A 56 6.63 -1.60 19.12
CA ALA A 56 7.42 -2.28 18.11
C ALA A 56 8.23 -1.27 17.31
N GLY A 57 9.55 -1.44 17.20
CA GLY A 57 10.39 -0.59 16.36
C GLY A 57 10.11 -0.84 14.87
N ASN A 58 10.59 -1.95 14.34
CA ASN A 58 10.33 -2.37 12.95
C ASN A 58 9.62 -3.73 12.93
N LEU A 59 8.60 -3.83 12.10
CA LEU A 59 7.96 -5.10 11.77
C LEU A 59 8.39 -5.53 10.37
N ASN A 60 9.32 -6.49 10.27
CA ASN A 60 9.81 -7.04 9.02
C ASN A 60 9.09 -8.35 8.72
N GLY A 61 8.28 -8.38 7.70
CA GLY A 61 7.52 -9.56 7.29
C GLY A 61 7.31 -9.60 5.79
N GLN A 62 6.88 -10.73 5.29
CA GLN A 62 6.57 -10.89 3.86
C GLN A 62 5.18 -10.38 3.51
N LYS A 63 4.22 -10.48 4.42
CA LYS A 63 2.83 -10.10 4.20
C LYS A 63 2.17 -9.70 5.52
N ALA A 64 1.35 -8.67 5.47
CA ALA A 64 0.39 -8.34 6.52
C ALA A 64 -1.05 -8.44 5.97
N THR A 65 -1.96 -9.02 6.74
CA THR A 65 -3.39 -9.03 6.45
C THR A 65 -4.12 -8.41 7.62
N VAL A 66 -4.79 -7.29 7.38
CA VAL A 66 -5.50 -6.51 8.40
C VAL A 66 -6.98 -6.50 8.05
N LYS A 67 -7.86 -6.68 9.04
CA LYS A 67 -9.32 -6.62 8.84
C LYS A 67 -9.89 -5.21 8.91
N GLY A 68 -9.22 -4.31 9.60
CA GLY A 68 -9.58 -2.90 9.74
C GLY A 68 -8.69 -2.00 8.91
N ASP A 69 -8.61 -0.76 9.32
CA ASP A 69 -7.82 0.28 8.66
C ASP A 69 -6.33 0.13 8.96
N ILE A 70 -5.51 0.66 8.06
CA ILE A 70 -4.08 0.88 8.27
C ILE A 70 -3.86 2.39 8.31
N THR A 71 -3.48 2.91 9.47
CA THR A 71 -3.22 4.32 9.70
C THR A 71 -1.71 4.57 9.79
N SER A 72 -1.23 5.59 9.10
CA SER A 72 0.11 6.16 9.28
C SER A 72 -0.05 7.60 9.76
N GLU A 73 0.39 7.90 10.98
CA GLU A 73 0.18 9.23 11.60
C GLU A 73 1.17 10.27 11.05
N ASP A 74 2.47 9.99 11.10
CA ASP A 74 3.53 10.93 10.72
C ASP A 74 4.42 10.44 9.58
N GLY A 75 4.01 9.43 8.84
CA GLY A 75 4.81 8.81 7.79
C GLY A 75 4.06 8.56 6.49
N TRP A 76 4.78 8.06 5.52
CA TRP A 76 4.24 7.67 4.24
C TRP A 76 3.88 6.19 4.21
N LEU A 77 2.81 5.83 3.51
CA LEU A 77 2.63 4.47 3.03
C LEU A 77 3.50 4.27 1.78
N ILE A 78 4.68 3.66 1.93
CA ILE A 78 5.66 3.53 0.86
C ILE A 78 5.47 2.20 0.14
N THR A 79 5.25 2.26 -1.15
CA THR A 79 5.31 1.11 -2.06
C THR A 79 6.55 1.20 -2.91
N ARG A 80 7.08 0.06 -3.37
CA ARG A 80 8.31 -0.01 -4.16
C ARG A 80 8.09 -0.75 -5.46
N ASN A 81 9.04 -0.58 -6.37
CA ASN A 81 8.99 -1.15 -7.73
C ASN A 81 7.74 -0.66 -8.48
N ASN A 82 7.17 -1.50 -9.33
CA ASN A 82 5.99 -1.17 -10.12
C ASN A 82 4.68 -1.48 -9.37
N LYS A 83 4.66 -1.25 -8.06
CA LYS A 83 3.51 -1.51 -7.20
C LYS A 83 2.93 -0.22 -6.64
N GLY A 84 1.72 -0.30 -6.14
CA GLY A 84 1.00 0.80 -5.54
C GLY A 84 -0.16 0.30 -4.69
N TRP A 85 -1.24 1.05 -4.65
CA TRP A 85 -2.48 0.64 -4.02
C TRP A 85 -3.38 -0.07 -5.03
N MET A 86 -4.03 -1.16 -4.61
CA MET A 86 -4.94 -1.92 -5.47
C MET A 86 -6.14 -2.44 -4.69
N ASN A 87 -7.34 -2.20 -5.22
CA ASN A 87 -8.58 -2.86 -4.82
C ASN A 87 -8.79 -4.07 -5.72
N THR A 88 -8.65 -5.27 -5.18
CA THR A 88 -8.75 -6.50 -5.96
C THR A 88 -10.18 -6.89 -6.30
N THR A 89 -11.17 -6.48 -5.50
CA THR A 89 -12.59 -6.75 -5.76
C THR A 89 -13.07 -6.07 -7.05
N HIS A 90 -12.66 -4.81 -7.26
CA HIS A 90 -13.07 -4.02 -8.42
C HIS A 90 -11.97 -3.87 -9.48
N GLY A 91 -10.79 -4.44 -9.24
CA GLY A 91 -9.68 -4.46 -10.18
C GLY A 91 -9.14 -3.08 -10.52
N GLY A 92 -9.16 -2.14 -9.58
CA GLY A 92 -8.67 -0.78 -9.77
C GLY A 92 -7.64 -0.38 -8.72
N GLY A 93 -6.95 0.72 -8.94
CA GLY A 93 -5.93 1.24 -8.03
C GLY A 93 -5.01 2.23 -8.71
N PHE A 94 -3.93 2.58 -8.03
CA PHE A 94 -2.88 3.46 -8.55
C PHE A 94 -1.52 2.78 -8.49
N THR A 95 -0.75 2.93 -9.56
CA THR A 95 0.61 2.38 -9.67
C THR A 95 1.54 3.36 -10.39
N MET A 96 2.84 3.19 -10.19
CA MET A 96 3.88 3.89 -10.95
C MET A 96 4.80 2.86 -11.59
N THR A 97 4.95 2.93 -12.89
CA THR A 97 5.85 2.05 -13.67
C THR A 97 7.06 2.81 -14.19
N ASP A 98 7.11 4.10 -13.97
CA ASP A 98 8.21 5.02 -14.25
C ASP A 98 8.19 6.20 -13.27
N SER A 99 9.13 7.12 -13.40
CA SER A 99 9.30 8.28 -12.51
C SER A 99 8.38 9.46 -12.81
N GLN A 100 7.55 9.41 -13.85
CA GLN A 100 6.80 10.57 -14.34
C GLN A 100 5.29 10.49 -14.07
N TRP A 101 4.71 9.28 -14.06
CA TRP A 101 3.27 9.11 -14.11
C TRP A 101 2.70 8.23 -13.01
N ILE A 102 1.67 8.74 -12.35
CA ILE A 102 0.74 7.91 -11.57
C ILE A 102 -0.32 7.39 -12.54
N ARG A 103 -0.49 6.07 -12.59
CA ARG A 103 -1.42 5.40 -13.51
C ARG A 103 -2.54 4.72 -12.78
N ALA A 104 -3.75 4.88 -13.29
CA ALA A 104 -4.88 4.05 -12.87
C ALA A 104 -4.69 2.61 -13.38
N VAL A 105 -4.76 1.65 -12.48
CA VAL A 105 -4.66 0.22 -12.81
C VAL A 105 -5.85 -0.19 -13.67
N ASN A 106 -5.60 -1.00 -14.72
CA ASN A 106 -6.60 -1.47 -15.67
C ASN A 106 -7.38 -0.33 -16.37
N ASN A 107 -6.73 0.81 -16.59
CA ASN A 107 -7.33 1.97 -17.27
C ASN A 107 -8.66 2.44 -16.63
N LYS A 108 -8.80 2.30 -15.31
CA LYS A 108 -9.99 2.80 -14.60
C LYS A 108 -10.08 4.32 -14.71
N GLY A 109 -11.28 4.81 -14.96
CA GLY A 109 -11.58 6.23 -14.91
C GLY A 109 -11.45 6.78 -13.49
N ILE A 110 -11.24 8.10 -13.40
CA ILE A 110 -11.23 8.84 -12.14
C ILE A 110 -12.49 9.72 -12.15
N THR A 111 -13.33 9.59 -11.13
CA THR A 111 -14.49 10.44 -10.92
C THR A 111 -14.36 11.19 -9.61
N THR A 112 -14.83 12.42 -9.56
CA THR A 112 -14.93 13.25 -8.37
C THR A 112 -16.14 14.17 -8.48
N ASP A 113 -16.79 14.43 -7.35
CA ASP A 113 -17.84 15.45 -7.25
C ASP A 113 -17.27 16.86 -6.99
N GLY A 114 -15.97 16.94 -6.76
CA GLY A 114 -15.22 18.16 -6.51
C GLY A 114 -14.38 18.60 -7.72
N GLU A 115 -13.42 19.46 -7.45
CA GLU A 115 -12.50 20.04 -8.43
C GLU A 115 -11.33 19.10 -8.73
N ILE A 116 -10.90 19.03 -10.00
CA ILE A 116 -9.60 18.50 -10.40
C ILE A 116 -8.73 19.69 -10.82
N LYS A 117 -7.68 19.98 -10.04
CA LYS A 117 -6.75 21.08 -10.31
C LYS A 117 -5.41 20.55 -10.83
N GLY A 118 -4.96 21.05 -11.96
CA GLY A 118 -3.68 20.68 -12.54
C GLY A 118 -3.07 21.84 -13.33
N GLY A 119 -1.74 21.88 -13.46
CA GLY A 119 -1.04 22.87 -14.29
C GLY A 119 -1.33 22.69 -15.79
N LYS A 120 -1.59 21.46 -16.23
CA LYS A 120 -1.97 21.11 -17.59
C LYS A 120 -2.87 19.89 -17.59
N VAL A 121 -3.97 19.94 -18.33
CA VAL A 121 -4.82 18.78 -18.62
C VAL A 121 -4.65 18.45 -20.10
N SER A 122 -4.25 17.23 -20.44
CA SER A 122 -4.03 16.77 -21.80
C SER A 122 -4.78 15.46 -22.01
N GLY A 123 -5.51 15.36 -23.09
CA GLY A 123 -6.30 14.17 -23.44
C GLY A 123 -6.63 14.12 -24.93
N GLY A 124 -7.03 12.97 -25.43
CA GLY A 124 -7.50 12.81 -26.82
C GLY A 124 -8.79 13.56 -27.09
N THR A 125 -9.66 13.61 -26.08
CA THR A 125 -10.91 14.39 -26.11
C THR A 125 -11.19 14.94 -24.72
N ILE A 126 -11.57 16.20 -24.63
CA ILE A 126 -12.07 16.83 -23.41
C ILE A 126 -13.54 17.17 -23.67
N ARG A 127 -14.45 16.54 -22.91
CA ARG A 127 -15.89 16.80 -22.98
C ARG A 127 -16.33 17.53 -21.72
N SER A 128 -17.12 18.57 -21.90
CA SER A 128 -17.84 19.25 -20.84
C SER A 128 -19.34 19.09 -21.06
N ASP A 129 -20.06 18.60 -20.06
CA ASP A 129 -21.55 18.54 -20.12
C ASP A 129 -22.21 19.88 -19.76
N GLY A 130 -21.41 20.84 -19.29
CA GLY A 130 -21.83 22.20 -19.00
C GLY A 130 -21.02 23.21 -19.80
N ARG A 131 -20.78 24.39 -19.21
CA ARG A 131 -19.99 25.45 -19.80
C ARG A 131 -18.51 25.17 -19.67
N LEU A 132 -17.74 25.28 -20.76
CA LEU A 132 -16.29 25.39 -20.71
C LEU A 132 -15.93 26.89 -20.56
N SER A 133 -15.25 27.23 -19.45
CA SER A 133 -14.78 28.59 -19.19
C SER A 133 -13.24 28.61 -19.18
N THR A 134 -12.67 29.61 -19.83
CA THR A 134 -11.22 29.86 -19.84
C THR A 134 -10.95 31.20 -19.19
N GLY A 135 -9.93 31.28 -18.32
CA GLY A 135 -9.48 32.53 -17.69
C GLY A 135 -8.68 33.43 -18.64
N GLU A 136 -8.24 32.87 -19.78
CA GLU A 136 -7.51 33.57 -20.85
C GLU A 136 -8.12 33.21 -22.20
N TYR A 137 -7.38 33.45 -23.27
CA TYR A 137 -7.83 33.15 -24.64
C TYR A 137 -7.83 31.63 -24.89
N LEU A 138 -8.85 31.16 -25.66
CA LEU A 138 -8.86 29.83 -26.23
C LEU A 138 -7.94 29.78 -27.45
N GLN A 139 -6.91 28.97 -27.44
CA GLN A 139 -6.05 28.76 -28.60
C GLN A 139 -6.52 27.55 -29.39
N LEU A 140 -6.86 27.77 -30.67
CA LEU A 140 -7.18 26.72 -31.64
C LEU A 140 -5.94 26.52 -32.54
N GLU A 141 -5.31 25.36 -32.49
CA GLU A 141 -4.10 25.10 -33.28
C GLU A 141 -4.42 24.74 -34.74
N LYS A 142 -5.50 23.98 -34.98
CA LYS A 142 -5.84 23.51 -36.32
C LYS A 142 -6.54 24.61 -37.13
N THR A 143 -6.13 24.78 -38.39
CA THR A 143 -6.77 25.69 -39.33
C THR A 143 -7.89 25.00 -40.11
N ALA A 144 -8.90 25.79 -40.46
CA ALA A 144 -10.02 25.40 -41.34
C ALA A 144 -10.11 26.36 -42.52
N THR A 145 -10.70 25.93 -43.61
CA THR A 145 -10.95 26.76 -44.80
C THR A 145 -12.45 27.06 -44.92
N ALA A 146 -12.78 28.33 -45.02
CA ALA A 146 -14.18 28.74 -45.16
C ALA A 146 -14.83 28.10 -46.41
N GLY A 147 -16.07 27.65 -46.27
CA GLY A 147 -16.85 27.02 -47.36
C GLY A 147 -16.53 25.53 -47.57
N THR A 148 -15.63 24.91 -46.80
CA THR A 148 -15.46 23.47 -46.82
C THR A 148 -16.35 22.79 -45.77
N SER A 149 -16.82 21.57 -46.08
CA SER A 149 -17.58 20.78 -45.10
C SER A 149 -16.73 20.37 -43.93
N CYS A 150 -17.28 20.41 -42.72
CA CYS A 150 -16.68 19.84 -41.53
C CYS A 150 -17.42 18.58 -41.06
N SER A 151 -16.70 17.69 -40.43
CA SER A 151 -17.27 16.47 -39.84
C SER A 151 -16.59 16.17 -38.52
N PRO A 152 -17.36 15.99 -37.41
CA PRO A 152 -18.82 16.21 -37.30
C PRO A 152 -19.19 17.69 -37.41
N ASP A 153 -20.50 17.98 -37.62
CA ASP A 153 -21.01 19.34 -37.59
C ASP A 153 -20.81 20.02 -36.24
N GLY A 154 -20.74 21.35 -36.24
CA GLY A 154 -20.59 22.14 -35.01
C GLY A 154 -19.16 22.30 -34.52
N LEU A 155 -18.16 21.95 -35.31
CA LEU A 155 -16.75 22.23 -35.00
C LEU A 155 -16.46 23.73 -35.17
N VAL A 156 -15.68 24.28 -34.24
CA VAL A 156 -15.13 25.63 -34.32
C VAL A 156 -13.64 25.53 -34.72
N GLY A 157 -13.27 26.24 -35.76
CA GLY A 157 -11.90 26.29 -36.26
C GLY A 157 -11.42 27.73 -36.38
N ARG A 158 -10.17 27.92 -36.83
CA ARG A 158 -9.63 29.22 -37.21
C ARG A 158 -9.09 29.18 -38.63
N THR A 159 -9.15 30.31 -39.32
CA THR A 159 -8.48 30.45 -40.62
C THR A 159 -6.96 30.50 -40.43
N SER A 160 -6.22 30.43 -41.54
CA SER A 160 -4.75 30.67 -41.53
C SER A 160 -4.39 32.10 -41.09
N THR A 161 -5.32 33.04 -41.20
CA THR A 161 -5.19 34.44 -40.78
C THR A 161 -5.69 34.68 -39.34
N GLY A 162 -6.21 33.65 -38.68
CA GLY A 162 -6.63 33.72 -37.27
C GLY A 162 -8.12 34.02 -37.04
N ALA A 163 -8.90 34.27 -38.07
CA ALA A 163 -10.36 34.46 -37.90
C ALA A 163 -11.03 33.14 -37.44
N ILE A 164 -12.00 33.24 -36.56
CA ILE A 164 -12.81 32.11 -36.09
C ILE A 164 -13.88 31.79 -37.14
N LEU A 165 -14.07 30.51 -37.40
CA LEU A 165 -15.08 29.98 -38.33
C LEU A 165 -16.03 29.06 -37.56
#